data_91ad7db2196094c54861ac0e13090403
#
_entry.id   91ad7db2196094c54861ac0e13090403
#
_cell.length_a   1.000
_cell.length_b   1.000
_cell.length_c   1.000
_cell.angle_alpha   90.00
_cell.angle_beta   90.00
_cell.angle_gamma   90.00
#
_symmetry.space_group_name_H-M   'P 1'
#
loop_
_entity.id
_entity.type
_entity.pdbx_description
1 polymer ?
#
loop_
_entity_poly.entity_id
_entity_poly.type
_entity_poly.pdbx_seq_one_letter_code
_entity_poly.pdbx_strand_id
1 'polypeptide(L)'
;MKRTISAMRGPGSLNHNRRSFTAENVDPKRSSLNVVYRDEPIQKVYHELFDEAVKRYNAKQKRKDRCITDYYEHLRTGKQEKLFHELIVQIGNKDDMGVLTENGALAKELLDEYMQGFQERNPTLRVFGAFLHMDEATPHLHIDFVPYVSGWKGKGLDTKVSLKQALKALGFAGGSKRESELNQWINAEKEQLAAVMERHGIEWEQKGTHEEHLSVLDFKKQERSKEVAALEAAKQERQTDLIEMQEQLETGGRKCIAFFL
;
A
#
# COMPACT_ATOMS: atom_id res chain seq x y z
N MET A 1 -4.74 -21.05 -9.35
CA MET A 1 -5.53 -20.44 -8.23
C MET A 1 -5.87 -19.00 -8.60
N LYS A 2 -6.87 -18.36 -7.92
CA LYS A 2 -7.21 -16.95 -8.17
C LYS A 2 -6.82 -16.09 -6.96
N ARG A 3 -6.26 -14.89 -7.21
CA ARG A 3 -5.89 -13.94 -6.15
C ARG A 3 -6.18 -12.51 -6.60
N THR A 4 -6.54 -11.67 -5.65
CA THR A 4 -6.74 -10.22 -5.89
C THR A 4 -5.38 -9.49 -5.92
N ILE A 5 -5.34 -8.34 -6.57
CA ILE A 5 -4.21 -7.40 -6.52
C ILE A 5 -4.69 -6.11 -5.89
N SER A 6 -3.99 -5.66 -4.87
CA SER A 6 -4.10 -4.31 -4.34
C SER A 6 -2.86 -3.52 -4.78
N ALA A 7 -3.07 -2.39 -5.44
CA ALA A 7 -2.04 -1.40 -5.69
C ALA A 7 -2.65 -0.03 -5.44
N MET A 8 -2.03 0.75 -4.55
CA MET A 8 -2.58 2.03 -4.12
C MET A 8 -1.51 3.03 -3.75
N ARG A 9 -1.91 4.29 -3.75
CA ARG A 9 -1.05 5.36 -3.25
C ARG A 9 -0.92 5.27 -1.74
N GLY A 10 0.31 5.14 -1.26
CA GLY A 10 0.61 5.16 0.17
C GLY A 10 0.67 6.58 0.78
N PRO A 11 0.70 6.66 2.11
CA PRO A 11 0.83 7.93 2.84
C PRO A 11 2.23 8.56 2.71
N GLY A 12 3.26 7.78 2.39
CA GLY A 12 4.65 8.23 2.31
C GLY A 12 5.32 8.26 3.68
N SER A 13 5.16 7.21 4.47
CA SER A 13 5.75 7.12 5.81
C SER A 13 7.11 6.41 5.78
N LEU A 14 8.19 7.14 5.48
CA LEU A 14 9.55 6.58 5.43
C LEU A 14 9.98 5.90 6.74
N ASN A 15 9.56 6.44 7.89
CA ASN A 15 9.88 5.83 9.19
C ASN A 15 9.21 4.46 9.36
N HIS A 16 7.98 4.29 8.86
CA HIS A 16 7.31 2.99 8.83
C HIS A 16 8.00 2.04 7.85
N ASN A 17 8.30 2.50 6.64
CA ASN A 17 8.90 1.69 5.60
C ASN A 17 10.28 1.17 6.01
N ARG A 18 11.08 2.00 6.70
CA ARG A 18 12.41 1.66 7.25
C ARG A 18 12.38 0.90 8.56
N ARG A 19 11.19 0.68 9.15
CA ARG A 19 11.08 0.12 10.51
C ARG A 19 11.87 0.94 11.56
N SER A 20 11.87 2.28 11.43
CA SER A 20 12.47 3.18 12.43
C SER A 20 11.73 3.17 13.77
N PHE A 21 10.53 2.61 13.78
CA PHE A 21 9.73 2.29 14.98
C PHE A 21 8.89 1.03 14.72
N THR A 22 8.52 0.34 15.78
CA THR A 22 7.64 -0.84 15.70
C THR A 22 6.19 -0.40 15.85
N ALA A 23 5.40 -0.53 14.79
CA ALA A 23 3.97 -0.31 14.84
C ALA A 23 3.26 -1.53 15.49
N GLU A 24 2.05 -1.33 15.98
CA GLU A 24 1.28 -2.37 16.70
C GLU A 24 1.00 -3.62 15.86
N ASN A 25 0.90 -3.49 14.54
CA ASN A 25 0.65 -4.58 13.60
C ASN A 25 1.91 -5.28 13.08
N VAL A 26 3.09 -4.87 13.55
CA VAL A 26 4.40 -5.44 13.18
C VAL A 26 4.80 -6.50 14.19
N ASP A 27 5.20 -7.68 13.70
CA ASP A 27 5.83 -8.72 14.51
C ASP A 27 7.36 -8.59 14.42
N PRO A 28 8.05 -8.07 15.47
CA PRO A 28 9.49 -7.85 15.42
C PRO A 28 10.33 -9.11 15.18
N LYS A 29 9.79 -10.29 15.51
CA LYS A 29 10.47 -11.57 15.29
C LYS A 29 10.62 -11.91 13.82
N ARG A 30 9.77 -11.33 12.97
CA ARG A 30 9.78 -11.55 11.52
C ARG A 30 10.44 -10.42 10.73
N SER A 31 10.83 -9.31 11.38
CA SER A 31 11.44 -8.16 10.68
C SER A 31 12.74 -8.52 9.96
N SER A 32 13.43 -9.60 10.37
CA SER A 32 14.59 -10.13 9.64
C SER A 32 14.24 -10.74 8.28
N LEU A 33 12.96 -11.02 7.99
CA LEU A 33 12.46 -11.53 6.71
C LEU A 33 12.14 -10.41 5.71
N ASN A 34 12.08 -9.16 6.17
CA ASN A 34 11.89 -8.01 5.31
C ASN A 34 13.04 -7.87 4.32
N VAL A 35 12.73 -7.36 3.12
CA VAL A 35 13.75 -7.11 2.09
C VAL A 35 13.84 -5.62 1.82
N VAL A 36 15.05 -5.10 1.78
CA VAL A 36 15.35 -3.72 1.39
C VAL A 36 16.01 -3.77 0.02
N TYR A 37 15.29 -3.34 -1.02
CA TYR A 37 15.84 -3.25 -2.39
C TYR A 37 16.60 -1.96 -2.60
N ARG A 38 16.11 -0.89 -1.97
CA ARG A 38 16.70 0.45 -2.06
C ARG A 38 16.36 1.27 -0.82
N ASP A 39 17.35 1.99 -0.31
CA ASP A 39 17.17 2.98 0.76
C ASP A 39 18.23 4.08 0.60
N GLU A 40 17.87 5.11 -0.14
CA GLU A 40 18.72 6.27 -0.42
C GLU A 40 18.16 7.52 0.28
N PRO A 41 19.01 8.43 0.78
CA PRO A 41 18.54 9.73 1.25
C PRO A 41 17.86 10.51 0.12
N ILE A 42 16.63 10.95 0.33
CA ILE A 42 15.86 11.68 -0.69
C ILE A 42 16.55 12.96 -1.14
N GLN A 43 17.26 13.65 -0.24
CA GLN A 43 18.04 14.85 -0.56
C GLN A 43 19.11 14.57 -1.60
N LYS A 44 19.81 13.42 -1.48
CA LYS A 44 20.81 13.00 -2.49
C LYS A 44 20.18 12.84 -3.85
N VAL A 45 19.01 12.19 -3.92
CA VAL A 45 18.26 12.00 -5.17
C VAL A 45 17.83 13.33 -5.78
N TYR A 46 17.45 14.31 -4.95
CA TYR A 46 17.13 15.65 -5.42
C TYR A 46 18.32 16.36 -6.03
N HIS A 47 19.50 16.28 -5.41
CA HIS A 47 20.75 16.83 -5.97
C HIS A 47 21.09 16.16 -7.31
N GLU A 48 20.99 14.84 -7.41
CA GLU A 48 21.24 14.09 -8.63
C GLU A 48 20.30 14.52 -9.78
N LEU A 49 19.02 14.72 -9.50
CA LEU A 49 18.01 15.01 -10.52
C LEU A 49 17.96 16.49 -10.93
N PHE A 50 18.17 17.41 -9.97
CA PHE A 50 17.73 18.79 -10.17
C PHE A 50 18.84 19.84 -10.10
N ASP A 51 20.03 19.57 -9.55
CA ASP A 51 21.08 20.61 -9.39
C ASP A 51 21.46 21.29 -10.70
N GLU A 52 21.56 20.53 -11.79
CA GLU A 52 21.90 21.12 -13.09
C GLU A 52 20.76 22.01 -13.63
N ALA A 53 19.51 21.62 -13.40
CA ALA A 53 18.34 22.44 -13.76
C ALA A 53 18.28 23.72 -12.91
N VAL A 54 18.59 23.63 -11.62
CA VAL A 54 18.69 24.77 -10.71
C VAL A 54 19.78 25.74 -11.16
N LYS A 55 20.97 25.25 -11.52
CA LYS A 55 22.06 26.08 -12.07
C LYS A 55 21.60 26.83 -13.31
N ARG A 56 21.00 26.13 -14.29
CA ARG A 56 20.47 26.75 -15.52
C ARG A 56 19.36 27.76 -15.24
N TYR A 57 18.50 27.50 -14.28
CA TYR A 57 17.43 28.41 -13.88
C TYR A 57 18.01 29.66 -13.23
N ASN A 58 18.91 29.51 -12.26
CA ASN A 58 19.51 30.62 -11.53
C ASN A 58 20.33 31.54 -12.43
N ALA A 59 21.03 31.01 -13.42
CA ALA A 59 21.80 31.80 -14.40
C ALA A 59 20.93 32.77 -15.23
N LYS A 60 19.64 32.51 -15.34
CA LYS A 60 18.67 33.38 -16.03
C LYS A 60 18.03 34.44 -15.12
N GLN A 61 18.25 34.37 -13.79
CA GLN A 61 17.61 35.27 -12.85
C GLN A 61 18.40 36.58 -12.73
N LYS A 62 17.69 37.70 -12.89
CA LYS A 62 18.26 39.04 -12.66
C LYS A 62 18.29 39.43 -11.16
N ARG A 63 17.47 38.79 -10.36
CA ARG A 63 17.29 39.09 -8.94
C ARG A 63 17.68 37.89 -8.09
N LYS A 64 18.53 38.09 -7.07
CA LYS A 64 19.04 37.05 -6.19
C LYS A 64 17.92 36.37 -5.36
N ASP A 65 16.88 37.11 -4.99
CA ASP A 65 15.73 36.60 -4.23
C ASP A 65 14.85 35.61 -5.04
N ARG A 66 15.06 35.48 -6.34
CA ARG A 66 14.42 34.48 -7.21
C ARG A 66 15.30 33.26 -7.46
N CYS A 67 16.53 33.26 -7.03
CA CYS A 67 17.42 32.10 -7.12
C CYS A 67 17.00 31.02 -6.13
N ILE A 68 17.08 29.76 -6.57
CA ILE A 68 16.82 28.58 -5.74
C ILE A 68 18.18 28.10 -5.23
N THR A 69 18.37 28.05 -3.91
CA THR A 69 19.60 27.56 -3.30
C THR A 69 19.61 26.05 -3.19
N ASP A 70 18.48 25.49 -2.77
CA ASP A 70 18.24 24.05 -2.60
C ASP A 70 16.81 23.74 -3.07
N TYR A 71 16.69 22.86 -4.07
CA TYR A 71 15.37 22.58 -4.65
C TYR A 71 14.50 21.69 -3.74
N TYR A 72 15.12 20.80 -2.95
CA TYR A 72 14.40 20.01 -1.96
C TYR A 72 13.73 20.91 -0.91
N GLU A 73 14.50 21.83 -0.32
CA GLU A 73 14.01 22.78 0.66
C GLU A 73 12.99 23.76 0.07
N HIS A 74 13.20 24.18 -1.17
CA HIS A 74 12.25 25.03 -1.91
C HIS A 74 10.86 24.38 -2.03
N LEU A 75 10.80 23.09 -2.39
CA LEU A 75 9.53 22.36 -2.47
C LEU A 75 8.95 22.05 -1.08
N ARG A 76 9.80 21.65 -0.13
CA ARG A 76 9.39 21.32 1.23
C ARG A 76 8.68 22.50 1.91
N THR A 77 9.18 23.70 1.72
CA THR A 77 8.63 24.94 2.27
C THR A 77 7.46 25.48 1.43
N GLY A 78 7.48 25.31 0.12
CA GLY A 78 6.49 25.82 -0.82
C GLY A 78 5.12 25.14 -0.77
N LYS A 79 5.04 23.89 -0.30
CA LYS A 79 3.81 23.08 -0.12
C LYS A 79 2.94 22.90 -1.37
N GLN A 80 3.42 23.22 -2.55
CA GLN A 80 2.65 23.11 -3.80
C GLN A 80 2.73 21.70 -4.40
N GLU A 81 3.89 21.05 -4.28
CA GLU A 81 4.14 19.70 -4.77
C GLU A 81 4.57 18.80 -3.61
N LYS A 82 4.22 17.53 -3.66
CA LYS A 82 4.77 16.55 -2.72
C LYS A 82 6.20 16.25 -3.10
N LEU A 83 7.08 16.12 -2.08
CA LEU A 83 8.48 15.76 -2.29
C LEU A 83 8.65 14.41 -2.97
N PHE A 84 7.77 13.46 -2.67
CA PHE A 84 7.77 12.12 -3.23
C PHE A 84 6.38 11.50 -3.15
N HIS A 85 6.21 10.37 -3.81
CA HIS A 85 5.02 9.55 -3.74
C HIS A 85 5.40 8.12 -3.38
N GLU A 86 4.45 7.40 -2.85
CA GLU A 86 4.55 6.00 -2.49
C GLU A 86 3.50 5.18 -3.24
N LEU A 87 3.90 4.02 -3.73
CA LEU A 87 3.01 2.95 -4.19
C LEU A 87 3.12 1.78 -3.23
N ILE A 88 1.99 1.30 -2.73
CA ILE A 88 1.89 0.07 -1.94
C ILE A 88 1.29 -1.01 -2.83
N VAL A 89 1.94 -2.18 -2.89
CA VAL A 89 1.51 -3.30 -3.74
C VAL A 89 1.41 -4.56 -2.91
N GLN A 90 0.30 -5.28 -3.05
CA GLN A 90 -0.01 -6.52 -2.32
C GLN A 90 -0.78 -7.50 -3.19
N ILE A 91 -0.57 -8.79 -2.98
CA ILE A 91 -1.33 -9.90 -3.58
C ILE A 91 -2.19 -10.54 -2.51
N GLY A 92 -3.48 -10.75 -2.82
CA GLY A 92 -4.41 -11.39 -1.89
C GLY A 92 -4.61 -10.65 -0.57
N ASN A 93 -4.89 -11.39 0.46
CA ASN A 93 -5.11 -10.89 1.83
C ASN A 93 -4.48 -11.84 2.87
N LYS A 94 -4.69 -11.55 4.17
CA LYS A 94 -4.13 -12.33 5.29
C LYS A 94 -4.55 -13.81 5.31
N ASP A 95 -5.72 -14.14 4.73
CA ASP A 95 -6.29 -15.49 4.82
C ASP A 95 -5.82 -16.38 3.68
N ASP A 96 -5.45 -15.80 2.53
CA ASP A 96 -5.10 -16.55 1.31
C ASP A 96 -3.64 -16.39 0.85
N MET A 97 -2.98 -15.26 1.19
CA MET A 97 -1.58 -14.94 0.88
C MET A 97 -0.85 -14.36 2.12
N GLY A 98 -1.36 -14.61 3.32
CA GLY A 98 -0.77 -14.13 4.56
C GLY A 98 0.62 -14.71 4.82
N VAL A 99 1.47 -13.98 5.53
CA VAL A 99 2.87 -14.39 5.81
C VAL A 99 2.95 -15.74 6.54
N LEU A 100 1.95 -16.08 7.35
CA LEU A 100 1.88 -17.35 8.08
C LEU A 100 1.19 -18.47 7.30
N THR A 101 0.73 -18.23 6.08
CA THR A 101 0.16 -19.26 5.20
C THR A 101 1.24 -19.92 4.34
N GLU A 102 0.95 -21.06 3.76
CA GLU A 102 1.84 -21.74 2.79
C GLU A 102 2.16 -20.86 1.58
N ASN A 103 1.26 -19.91 1.26
CA ASN A 103 1.42 -18.99 0.13
C ASN A 103 2.22 -17.71 0.46
N GLY A 104 2.61 -17.49 1.72
CA GLY A 104 3.38 -16.29 2.11
C GLY A 104 4.74 -16.19 1.41
N ALA A 105 5.43 -17.32 1.25
CA ALA A 105 6.68 -17.40 0.51
C ALA A 105 6.48 -17.12 -1.00
N LEU A 106 5.41 -17.66 -1.58
CA LEU A 106 5.03 -17.42 -2.97
C LEU A 106 4.69 -15.95 -3.20
N ALA A 107 3.93 -15.30 -2.29
CA ALA A 107 3.65 -13.88 -2.37
C ALA A 107 4.95 -13.04 -2.40
N LYS A 108 5.93 -13.41 -1.56
CA LYS A 108 7.25 -12.77 -1.56
C LYS A 108 7.95 -12.91 -2.91
N GLU A 109 8.00 -14.12 -3.46
CA GLU A 109 8.65 -14.40 -4.75
C GLU A 109 8.04 -13.57 -5.90
N LEU A 110 6.71 -13.51 -5.98
CA LEU A 110 5.99 -12.73 -6.98
C LEU A 110 6.26 -11.23 -6.85
N LEU A 111 6.30 -10.72 -5.63
CA LEU A 111 6.58 -9.30 -5.37
C LEU A 111 8.06 -8.96 -5.62
N ASP A 112 8.98 -9.88 -5.35
CA ASP A 112 10.41 -9.77 -5.71
C ASP A 112 10.56 -9.63 -7.24
N GLU A 113 9.95 -10.53 -8.01
CA GLU A 113 10.00 -10.51 -9.48
C GLU A 113 9.39 -9.22 -10.04
N TYR A 114 8.24 -8.80 -9.52
CA TYR A 114 7.60 -7.55 -9.90
C TYR A 114 8.50 -6.33 -9.66
N MET A 115 9.18 -6.29 -8.50
CA MET A 115 10.03 -5.15 -8.12
C MET A 115 11.26 -5.02 -9.01
N GLN A 116 11.86 -6.11 -9.46
CA GLN A 116 13.08 -6.10 -10.30
C GLN A 116 12.92 -5.25 -11.55
N GLY A 117 11.76 -5.32 -12.22
CA GLY A 117 11.49 -4.54 -13.44
C GLY A 117 10.90 -3.15 -13.20
N PHE A 118 10.61 -2.75 -11.96
CA PHE A 118 9.84 -1.54 -11.67
C PHE A 118 10.50 -0.25 -12.17
N GLN A 119 11.78 -0.04 -11.88
CA GLN A 119 12.49 1.19 -12.28
C GLN A 119 12.64 1.30 -13.80
N GLU A 120 12.83 0.20 -14.50
CA GLU A 120 12.96 0.18 -15.96
C GLU A 120 11.63 0.56 -16.64
N ARG A 121 10.51 0.01 -16.14
CA ARG A 121 9.17 0.36 -16.62
C ARG A 121 8.79 1.81 -16.32
N ASN A 122 9.36 2.39 -15.26
CA ASN A 122 9.00 3.70 -14.72
C ASN A 122 10.20 4.67 -14.70
N PRO A 123 10.85 4.98 -15.85
CA PRO A 123 12.07 5.80 -15.88
C PRO A 123 11.89 7.23 -15.38
N THR A 124 10.68 7.78 -15.39
CA THR A 124 10.35 9.13 -14.87
C THR A 124 9.98 9.15 -13.39
N LEU A 125 9.96 7.97 -12.74
CA LEU A 125 9.68 7.79 -11.33
C LEU A 125 10.97 7.27 -10.66
N ARG A 126 11.85 8.16 -10.20
CA ARG A 126 13.13 7.78 -9.58
C ARG A 126 12.89 7.17 -8.21
N VAL A 127 12.97 5.84 -8.14
CA VAL A 127 12.84 5.11 -6.86
C VAL A 127 14.04 5.40 -5.97
N PHE A 128 13.79 5.77 -4.72
CA PHE A 128 14.82 6.00 -3.70
C PHE A 128 14.61 5.15 -2.43
N GLY A 129 13.39 4.63 -2.22
CA GLY A 129 13.05 3.67 -1.18
C GLY A 129 12.24 2.52 -1.76
N ALA A 130 12.60 1.28 -1.46
CA ALA A 130 11.79 0.13 -1.84
C ALA A 130 11.98 -0.99 -0.80
N PHE A 131 10.88 -1.40 -0.17
CA PHE A 131 10.87 -2.28 1.00
C PHE A 131 9.77 -3.33 0.83
N LEU A 132 10.10 -4.59 1.02
CA LEU A 132 9.12 -5.67 1.13
C LEU A 132 8.98 -6.04 2.60
N HIS A 133 7.79 -5.89 3.12
CA HIS A 133 7.46 -6.23 4.49
C HIS A 133 6.88 -7.62 4.60
N MET A 134 7.54 -8.45 5.43
CA MET A 134 7.16 -9.82 5.78
C MET A 134 6.78 -9.93 7.26
N ASP A 135 6.80 -8.84 7.99
CA ASP A 135 6.56 -8.76 9.44
C ASP A 135 5.16 -8.25 9.82
N GLU A 136 4.31 -8.04 8.83
CA GLU A 136 2.88 -7.77 9.03
C GLU A 136 2.01 -8.96 8.65
N ALA A 137 0.69 -8.78 8.51
CA ALA A 137 -0.23 -9.88 8.23
C ALA A 137 -0.08 -10.47 6.83
N THR A 138 0.20 -9.62 5.82
CA THR A 138 0.30 -10.01 4.41
C THR A 138 1.56 -9.40 3.81
N PRO A 139 2.35 -10.13 2.99
CA PRO A 139 3.49 -9.57 2.28
C PRO A 139 3.06 -8.39 1.39
N HIS A 140 3.77 -7.27 1.47
CA HIS A 140 3.48 -6.10 0.63
C HIS A 140 4.73 -5.26 0.41
N LEU A 141 4.77 -4.61 -0.76
CA LEU A 141 5.83 -3.69 -1.17
C LEU A 141 5.45 -2.25 -0.85
N HIS A 142 6.40 -1.48 -0.34
CA HIS A 142 6.41 -0.03 -0.30
C HIS A 142 7.45 0.48 -1.29
N ILE A 143 7.03 1.26 -2.28
CA ILE A 143 7.90 1.81 -3.31
C ILE A 143 7.80 3.33 -3.27
N ASP A 144 8.85 3.97 -2.74
CA ASP A 144 8.96 5.43 -2.61
C ASP A 144 9.73 6.01 -3.79
N PHE A 145 9.16 6.98 -4.49
CA PHE A 145 9.76 7.55 -5.69
C PHE A 145 9.56 9.07 -5.82
N VAL A 146 10.52 9.73 -6.45
CA VAL A 146 10.44 11.12 -6.87
C VAL A 146 10.00 11.16 -8.34
N PRO A 147 8.79 11.66 -8.64
CA PRO A 147 8.33 11.81 -10.02
C PRO A 147 8.94 13.07 -10.63
N TYR A 148 9.53 12.98 -11.81
CA TYR A 148 10.14 14.11 -12.44
C TYR A 148 9.89 14.16 -13.96
N VAL A 149 9.99 15.36 -14.49
CA VAL A 149 9.94 15.61 -15.94
C VAL A 149 11.13 16.47 -16.34
N SER A 150 11.75 16.13 -17.48
CA SER A 150 12.83 16.90 -18.09
C SER A 150 12.35 17.57 -19.39
N GLY A 151 13.05 18.64 -19.80
CA GLY A 151 12.73 19.35 -21.02
C GLY A 151 11.46 20.22 -20.95
N TRP A 152 11.03 20.60 -19.74
CA TRP A 152 9.87 21.45 -19.53
C TRP A 152 10.11 22.84 -20.13
N LYS A 153 9.19 23.28 -21.04
CA LYS A 153 9.29 24.57 -21.72
C LYS A 153 8.53 25.72 -21.06
N GLY A 154 7.82 25.43 -19.97
CA GLY A 154 7.06 26.43 -19.23
C GLY A 154 7.91 27.22 -18.23
N LYS A 155 7.26 28.00 -17.36
CA LYS A 155 7.92 28.74 -16.27
C LYS A 155 8.55 27.77 -15.26
N GLY A 156 9.67 28.18 -14.66
CA GLY A 156 10.39 27.43 -13.64
C GLY A 156 11.55 26.61 -14.19
N LEU A 157 11.91 25.51 -13.52
CA LEU A 157 12.98 24.62 -13.91
C LEU A 157 12.59 23.81 -15.14
N ASP A 158 13.56 23.53 -16.00
CA ASP A 158 13.40 22.65 -17.16
C ASP A 158 13.38 21.16 -16.78
N THR A 159 13.94 20.81 -15.61
CA THR A 159 13.74 19.52 -14.96
C THR A 159 13.17 19.79 -13.58
N LYS A 160 11.98 19.23 -13.29
CA LYS A 160 11.23 19.52 -12.07
C LYS A 160 10.41 18.34 -11.59
N VAL A 161 10.04 18.37 -10.31
CA VAL A 161 9.06 17.42 -9.74
C VAL A 161 7.68 17.69 -10.34
N SER A 162 7.04 16.64 -10.86
CA SER A 162 5.64 16.68 -11.26
C SER A 162 5.13 15.26 -11.51
N LEU A 163 4.26 14.76 -10.64
CA LEU A 163 3.65 13.44 -10.85
C LEU A 163 2.87 13.38 -12.16
N LYS A 164 2.03 14.36 -12.41
CA LYS A 164 1.20 14.42 -13.62
C LYS A 164 2.02 14.39 -14.90
N GLN A 165 3.11 15.18 -14.98
CA GLN A 165 3.92 15.23 -16.19
C GLN A 165 4.82 14.00 -16.33
N ALA A 166 5.30 13.44 -15.21
CA ALA A 166 6.05 12.19 -15.20
C ALA A 166 5.20 11.05 -15.77
N LEU A 167 3.95 10.91 -15.33
CA LEU A 167 3.03 9.89 -15.82
C LEU A 167 2.62 10.12 -17.28
N LYS A 168 2.43 11.38 -17.69
CA LYS A 168 2.20 11.71 -19.11
C LYS A 168 3.37 11.30 -20.00
N ALA A 169 4.59 11.47 -19.53
CA ALA A 169 5.78 11.02 -20.26
C ALA A 169 5.87 9.49 -20.39
N LEU A 170 5.21 8.74 -19.51
CA LEU A 170 5.02 7.29 -19.58
C LEU A 170 3.83 6.88 -20.48
N GLY A 171 3.08 7.84 -21.05
CA GLY A 171 1.94 7.57 -21.94
C GLY A 171 0.57 7.65 -21.28
N PHE A 172 0.47 7.95 -19.98
CA PHE A 172 -0.81 8.06 -19.27
C PHE A 172 -1.39 9.47 -19.43
N ALA A 173 -2.32 9.62 -20.37
CA ALA A 173 -2.85 10.95 -20.75
C ALA A 173 -3.89 11.51 -19.75
N GLY A 174 -4.44 10.64 -18.89
CA GLY A 174 -5.59 11.00 -18.08
C GLY A 174 -6.88 11.15 -18.92
N GLY A 175 -7.90 11.66 -18.31
CA GLY A 175 -9.19 11.85 -18.99
C GLY A 175 -10.21 12.43 -18.02
N SER A 176 -11.00 11.56 -17.40
CA SER A 176 -11.97 11.93 -16.38
C SER A 176 -11.35 11.90 -14.96
N LYS A 177 -12.11 12.34 -13.95
CA LYS A 177 -11.70 12.23 -12.54
C LYS A 177 -11.44 10.77 -12.12
N ARG A 178 -12.15 9.80 -12.71
CA ARG A 178 -11.98 8.36 -12.43
C ARG A 178 -10.82 7.75 -13.22
N GLU A 179 -10.47 8.35 -14.35
CA GLU A 179 -9.39 7.91 -15.24
C GLU A 179 -8.26 8.96 -15.27
N SER A 180 -7.82 9.37 -14.10
CA SER A 180 -6.66 10.25 -13.98
C SER A 180 -5.39 9.54 -14.44
N GLU A 181 -4.34 10.30 -14.76
CA GLU A 181 -3.01 9.77 -15.11
C GLU A 181 -2.53 8.76 -14.06
N LEU A 182 -2.78 9.07 -12.77
CA LEU A 182 -2.40 8.20 -11.65
C LEU A 182 -3.20 6.89 -11.66
N ASN A 183 -4.50 6.93 -11.86
CA ASN A 183 -5.34 5.73 -11.84
C ASN A 183 -5.03 4.82 -13.04
N GLN A 184 -4.77 5.40 -14.22
CA GLN A 184 -4.33 4.66 -15.40
C GLN A 184 -3.00 3.96 -15.15
N TRP A 185 -2.02 4.66 -14.57
CA TRP A 185 -0.74 4.09 -14.21
C TRP A 185 -0.85 2.98 -13.15
N ILE A 186 -1.62 3.18 -12.08
CA ILE A 186 -1.84 2.15 -11.05
C ILE A 186 -2.48 0.90 -11.66
N ASN A 187 -3.43 1.05 -12.59
CA ASN A 187 -4.03 -0.09 -13.27
C ASN A 187 -3.01 -0.82 -14.17
N ALA A 188 -2.17 -0.08 -14.90
CA ALA A 188 -1.10 -0.67 -15.68
C ALA A 188 -0.09 -1.43 -14.80
N GLU A 189 0.27 -0.92 -13.63
CA GLU A 189 1.14 -1.63 -12.67
C GLU A 189 0.47 -2.89 -12.08
N LYS A 190 -0.86 -2.87 -11.88
CA LYS A 190 -1.61 -4.10 -11.53
C LYS A 190 -1.56 -5.14 -12.65
N GLU A 191 -1.66 -4.73 -13.91
CA GLU A 191 -1.52 -5.63 -15.07
C GLU A 191 -0.11 -6.22 -15.15
N GLN A 192 0.92 -5.44 -14.84
CA GLN A 192 2.30 -5.97 -14.75
C GLN A 192 2.44 -7.03 -13.66
N LEU A 193 1.87 -6.80 -12.48
CA LEU A 193 1.87 -7.79 -11.42
C LEU A 193 1.02 -9.02 -11.79
N ALA A 194 -0.11 -8.83 -12.45
CA ALA A 194 -0.94 -9.93 -12.94
C ALA A 194 -0.17 -10.82 -13.94
N ALA A 195 0.63 -10.21 -14.83
CA ALA A 195 1.48 -10.96 -15.75
C ALA A 195 2.59 -11.77 -15.02
N VAL A 196 3.12 -11.24 -13.91
CA VAL A 196 4.01 -12.02 -13.03
C VAL A 196 3.26 -13.21 -12.43
N MET A 197 2.08 -12.97 -11.84
CA MET A 197 1.25 -14.01 -11.22
C MET A 197 0.86 -15.11 -12.22
N GLU A 198 0.53 -14.74 -13.46
CA GLU A 198 0.14 -15.69 -14.51
C GLU A 198 1.27 -16.66 -14.86
N ARG A 199 2.54 -16.20 -14.89
CA ARG A 199 3.71 -17.07 -15.09
C ARG A 199 3.86 -18.14 -14.01
N HIS A 200 3.33 -17.85 -12.80
CA HIS A 200 3.31 -18.78 -11.66
C HIS A 200 1.95 -19.52 -11.53
N GLY A 201 1.09 -19.49 -12.56
CA GLY A 201 -0.19 -20.21 -12.57
C GLY A 201 -1.27 -19.60 -11.67
N ILE A 202 -1.17 -18.30 -11.36
CA ILE A 202 -2.12 -17.57 -10.53
C ILE A 202 -2.88 -16.56 -11.41
N GLU A 203 -4.19 -16.69 -11.43
CA GLU A 203 -5.08 -15.79 -12.17
C GLU A 203 -5.44 -14.57 -11.29
N TRP A 204 -5.41 -13.38 -11.88
CA TRP A 204 -5.89 -12.18 -11.21
C TRP A 204 -7.42 -12.17 -11.07
N GLU A 205 -7.91 -12.15 -9.83
CA GLU A 205 -9.33 -12.00 -9.52
C GLU A 205 -9.69 -10.51 -9.42
N GLN A 206 -10.48 -10.02 -10.38
CA GLN A 206 -11.01 -8.66 -10.37
C GLN A 206 -12.40 -8.66 -9.74
N LYS A 207 -12.53 -8.25 -8.49
CA LYS A 207 -13.82 -8.22 -7.78
C LYS A 207 -14.76 -7.11 -8.27
N GLY A 208 -14.27 -6.15 -9.05
CA GLY A 208 -15.08 -5.03 -9.57
C GLY A 208 -15.60 -4.06 -8.49
N THR A 209 -15.26 -4.30 -7.24
CA THR A 209 -15.62 -3.43 -6.10
C THR A 209 -14.49 -2.43 -5.87
N HIS A 210 -14.81 -1.13 -5.86
CA HIS A 210 -13.96 -0.11 -5.25
C HIS A 210 -14.20 -0.14 -3.74
N GLU A 211 -13.60 -1.09 -3.04
CA GLU A 211 -13.54 -1.01 -1.60
C GLU A 211 -12.70 0.22 -1.24
N GLU A 212 -13.32 1.19 -0.54
CA GLU A 212 -12.57 2.30 0.01
C GLU A 212 -11.52 1.75 0.99
N HIS A 213 -10.26 2.15 0.80
CA HIS A 213 -9.22 1.82 1.75
C HIS A 213 -9.54 2.48 3.08
N LEU A 214 -10.00 1.66 3.99
CA LEU A 214 -10.19 2.05 5.39
C LEU A 214 -8.83 2.42 5.99
N SER A 215 -8.80 3.43 6.83
CA SER A 215 -7.63 3.65 7.67
C SER A 215 -7.38 2.41 8.53
N VAL A 216 -6.14 2.19 8.98
CA VAL A 216 -5.80 1.07 9.89
C VAL A 216 -6.73 1.05 11.11
N LEU A 217 -7.11 2.22 11.62
CA LEU A 217 -8.05 2.37 12.74
C LEU A 217 -9.47 1.94 12.36
N ASP A 218 -9.95 2.32 11.19
CA ASP A 218 -11.30 1.98 10.73
C ASP A 218 -11.40 0.51 10.36
N PHE A 219 -10.36 -0.06 9.77
CA PHE A 219 -10.25 -1.50 9.54
C PHE A 219 -10.29 -2.28 10.87
N LYS A 220 -9.51 -1.87 11.87
CA LYS A 220 -9.53 -2.50 13.21
C LYS A 220 -10.89 -2.38 13.88
N LYS A 221 -11.58 -1.23 13.75
CA LYS A 221 -12.95 -1.06 14.25
C LYS A 221 -13.93 -2.01 13.58
N GLN A 222 -13.81 -2.15 12.26
CA GLN A 222 -14.68 -3.04 11.49
C GLN A 222 -14.46 -4.51 11.86
N GLU A 223 -13.21 -4.95 11.99
CA GLU A 223 -12.87 -6.33 12.42
C GLU A 223 -13.35 -6.59 13.86
N ARG A 224 -13.11 -5.68 14.80
CA ARG A 224 -13.65 -5.82 16.16
C ARG A 224 -15.17 -5.83 16.21
N SER A 225 -15.83 -5.04 15.39
CA SER A 225 -17.30 -5.07 15.31
C SER A 225 -17.82 -6.42 14.84
N LYS A 226 -17.15 -7.06 13.88
CA LYS A 226 -17.48 -8.42 13.43
C LYS A 226 -17.24 -9.47 14.54
N GLU A 227 -16.12 -9.36 15.26
CA GLU A 227 -15.80 -10.25 16.38
C GLU A 227 -16.84 -10.12 17.50
N VAL A 228 -17.22 -8.90 17.87
CA VAL A 228 -18.24 -8.64 18.88
C VAL A 228 -19.59 -9.21 18.44
N ALA A 229 -20.01 -9.00 17.21
CA ALA A 229 -21.25 -9.54 16.68
C ALA A 229 -21.26 -11.08 16.67
N ALA A 230 -20.15 -11.72 16.33
CA ALA A 230 -20.01 -13.17 16.40
C ALA A 230 -20.07 -13.72 17.83
N LEU A 231 -19.44 -13.03 18.78
CA LEU A 231 -19.49 -13.39 20.19
C LEU A 231 -20.89 -13.20 20.80
N GLU A 232 -21.59 -12.14 20.42
CA GLU A 232 -22.97 -11.90 20.83
C GLU A 232 -23.92 -12.97 20.29
N ALA A 233 -23.76 -13.36 19.02
CA ALA A 233 -24.52 -14.46 18.41
C ALA A 233 -24.29 -15.79 19.13
N ALA A 234 -23.03 -16.15 19.39
CA ALA A 234 -22.68 -17.37 20.12
C ALA A 234 -23.16 -17.37 21.56
N LYS A 235 -23.17 -16.19 22.22
CA LYS A 235 -23.73 -16.02 23.56
C LYS A 235 -25.25 -16.26 23.55
N GLN A 236 -25.92 -15.73 22.54
CA GLN A 236 -27.36 -15.87 22.41
C GLN A 236 -27.79 -17.32 22.14
N GLU A 237 -27.04 -18.02 21.29
CA GLU A 237 -27.23 -19.46 21.03
C GLU A 237 -27.08 -20.29 22.32
N ARG A 238 -25.99 -20.09 23.07
CA ARG A 238 -25.76 -20.77 24.35
C ARG A 238 -26.83 -20.46 25.39
N GLN A 239 -27.39 -19.25 25.38
CA GLN A 239 -28.44 -18.86 26.29
C GLN A 239 -29.76 -19.55 25.96
N THR A 240 -30.04 -19.75 24.69
CA THR A 240 -31.19 -20.52 24.21
C THR A 240 -31.05 -21.99 24.62
N ASP A 241 -29.86 -22.58 24.37
CA ASP A 241 -29.57 -23.97 24.77
C ASP A 241 -29.77 -24.21 26.30
N LEU A 242 -29.31 -23.26 27.12
CA LEU A 242 -29.47 -23.31 28.57
C LEU A 242 -30.93 -23.25 28.98
N ILE A 243 -31.76 -22.43 28.35
CA ILE A 243 -33.19 -22.33 28.61
C ILE A 243 -33.88 -23.66 28.24
N GLU A 244 -33.59 -24.21 27.07
CA GLU A 244 -34.14 -25.49 26.63
C GLU A 244 -33.74 -26.64 27.57
N MET A 245 -32.50 -26.65 28.03
CA MET A 245 -32.00 -27.65 28.98
C MET A 245 -32.70 -27.53 30.34
N GLN A 246 -32.95 -26.29 30.82
CA GLN A 246 -33.70 -26.05 32.07
C GLN A 246 -35.17 -26.52 31.96
N GLU A 247 -35.83 -26.22 30.83
CA GLU A 247 -37.20 -26.69 30.59
C GLU A 247 -37.29 -28.23 30.51
N GLN A 248 -36.29 -28.89 29.94
CA GLN A 248 -36.20 -30.36 29.89
C GLN A 248 -36.01 -30.97 31.28
N LEU A 249 -35.19 -30.36 32.13
CA LEU A 249 -35.00 -30.77 33.53
C LEU A 249 -36.27 -30.61 34.35
N GLU A 250 -36.98 -29.49 34.22
CA GLU A 250 -38.24 -29.25 34.91
C GLU A 250 -39.36 -30.22 34.48
N THR A 251 -39.43 -30.52 33.18
CA THR A 251 -40.44 -31.48 32.66
C THR A 251 -40.06 -32.92 32.99
N GLY A 252 -38.77 -33.28 32.99
CA GLY A 252 -38.28 -34.58 33.44
C GLY A 252 -38.51 -34.82 34.94
N GLY A 253 -38.23 -33.80 35.76
CA GLY A 253 -38.47 -33.83 37.20
C GLY A 253 -39.94 -33.99 37.56
N ARG A 254 -40.88 -33.34 36.88
CA ARG A 254 -42.33 -33.52 37.05
C ARG A 254 -42.82 -34.93 36.69
N LYS A 255 -42.24 -35.55 35.66
CA LYS A 255 -42.57 -36.95 35.31
C LYS A 255 -42.09 -37.94 36.36
N CYS A 256 -40.95 -37.75 37.02
CA CYS A 256 -40.49 -38.60 38.11
C CYS A 256 -41.38 -38.51 39.36
N ILE A 257 -41.84 -37.31 39.73
CA ILE A 257 -42.72 -37.13 40.90
C ILE A 257 -44.09 -37.76 40.66
N ALA A 258 -44.61 -37.70 39.43
CA ALA A 258 -45.92 -38.33 39.09
C ALA A 258 -45.86 -39.87 39.04
N PHE A 259 -44.69 -40.46 39.07
CA PHE A 259 -44.51 -41.93 39.07
C PHE A 259 -44.41 -42.51 40.50
N PHE A 260 -44.25 -41.65 41.50
CA PHE A 260 -44.12 -42.02 42.98
C PHE A 260 -45.33 -41.63 43.82
N LEU A 261 -46.42 -41.14 43.23
CA LEU A 261 -47.74 -40.93 43.89
C LEU A 261 -48.76 -41.85 43.29
#